data_28a4f5fb0f0ab5f9668d0d8bf75dec13
#
_entry.id   28a4f5fb0f0ab5f9668d0d8bf75dec13
#
_cell.length_a   1.000
_cell.length_b   1.000
_cell.length_c   1.000
_cell.angle_alpha   90.00
_cell.angle_beta   90.00
_cell.angle_gamma   90.00
#
_symmetry.space_group_name_H-M   'P 1'
#
loop_
_entity.id
_entity.type
_entity.pdbx_description
1 polymer ?
#
loop_
_entity_poly.entity_id
_entity_poly.type
_entity_poly.pdbx_seq_one_letter_code
_entity_poly.pdbx_strand_id
1 'polypeptide(L)'
;MLIQQPQGRRERKKAETRRAMAEAALRLFALRGFDAVTVNEVAEAADVSAKTVFNHFPTKEQLFFEHEPLLAGDPAEVVRQRPPGGRVLVALSRLLRAEPAGDLALFGRIHRDSETLRAYGRELFAARERALAEALVEEAGGGLRPRILAVAALGPLRQVWESILLEAAERVPPAEAVARGVRMLEETYAVLGGAFESLLHHRAPAAHHAPPVPEEHSRALRGERPSIRRVAELAGVSATTVSHTLNRRRPVAEETRQRVLQAIEELGYRPNVLARGLRTSRSQTIGLIIPDITNPFYPALARGLQDVLGPEGYDQIISNTDGVRRTEQAAIEHMIARQVDGLAFAVFHTHAEDLLPVIEAGIPVVRLGGRLVQHGVDLVHSDDEGGGAEATRYLLGCGYRRIAFVCGPAAEGPAAERVAGYRAALAEAGAPADRALVAHTHFSRAGGAEGVARLLELAEPPDALLCANDVMAIGALDEAARRGLRVPEDLAVMGFDDIDAAGMVSPGLTTMANPAREIGQATAVRLLERLREAIDEPSTELVVPARLVRRQSA
;
A
#
# COMPACT_ATOMS: atom_id res chain seq x y z
N MET A 1 42.93 14.48 0.12
CA MET A 1 43.34 14.54 1.53
C MET A 1 42.51 15.68 2.15
N LEU A 2 41.27 15.38 2.55
CA LEU A 2 40.36 16.35 3.17
C LEU A 2 40.62 16.30 4.67
N ILE A 3 41.01 17.44 5.21
CA ILE A 3 41.32 17.66 6.63
C ILE A 3 40.01 17.53 7.38
N GLN A 4 39.80 16.44 8.12
CA GLN A 4 38.72 16.30 9.11
C GLN A 4 38.93 17.38 10.18
N GLN A 5 37.97 18.27 10.34
CA GLN A 5 37.95 19.19 11.48
C GLN A 5 37.91 18.38 12.79
N PRO A 6 38.64 18.77 13.83
CA PRO A 6 38.68 18.03 15.08
C PRO A 6 37.31 18.07 15.75
N GLN A 7 36.63 16.96 15.77
CA GLN A 7 35.37 16.78 16.51
C GLN A 7 35.63 17.13 18.00
N GLY A 8 34.78 18.00 18.58
CA GLY A 8 34.88 18.39 19.95
C GLY A 8 34.76 17.20 20.91
N ARG A 9 35.42 17.25 22.07
CA ARG A 9 35.43 16.17 23.09
C ARG A 9 33.99 15.69 23.45
N ARG A 10 33.02 16.58 23.39
CA ARG A 10 31.59 16.27 23.65
C ARG A 10 30.96 15.43 22.53
N GLU A 11 31.30 15.73 21.29
CA GLU A 11 30.79 14.96 20.12
C GLU A 11 31.39 13.57 20.06
N ARG A 12 32.70 13.42 20.35
CA ARG A 12 33.36 12.11 20.45
C ARG A 12 32.71 11.24 21.52
N LYS A 13 32.49 11.79 22.74
CA LYS A 13 31.82 11.04 23.81
C LYS A 13 30.38 10.65 23.46
N LYS A 14 29.64 11.53 22.73
CA LYS A 14 28.30 11.22 22.24
C LYS A 14 28.29 10.08 21.22
N ALA A 15 29.27 10.06 20.30
CA ALA A 15 29.43 9.00 19.31
C ALA A 15 29.85 7.65 19.96
N GLU A 16 30.76 7.69 20.95
CA GLU A 16 31.15 6.49 21.73
C GLU A 16 29.96 5.89 22.48
N THR A 17 29.17 6.72 23.16
CA THR A 17 27.97 6.26 23.87
C THR A 17 26.94 5.68 22.89
N ARG A 18 26.71 6.33 21.76
CA ARG A 18 25.81 5.84 20.71
C ARG A 18 26.23 4.47 20.20
N ARG A 19 27.52 4.30 19.92
CA ARG A 19 28.09 3.04 19.45
C ARG A 19 27.97 1.93 20.49
N ALA A 20 28.26 2.20 21.76
CA ALA A 20 28.15 1.23 22.85
C ALA A 20 26.71 0.70 23.02
N MET A 21 25.71 1.59 22.92
CA MET A 21 24.29 1.20 22.95
C MET A 21 23.91 0.32 21.79
N ALA A 22 24.31 0.66 20.56
CA ALA A 22 24.04 -0.14 19.38
C ALA A 22 24.71 -1.52 19.42
N GLU A 23 25.96 -1.61 19.90
CA GLU A 23 26.68 -2.88 20.08
C GLU A 23 26.03 -3.76 21.16
N ALA A 24 25.55 -3.17 22.27
CA ALA A 24 24.81 -3.91 23.31
C ALA A 24 23.49 -4.46 22.74
N ALA A 25 22.76 -3.65 21.99
CA ALA A 25 21.52 -4.05 21.32
C ALA A 25 21.75 -5.21 20.34
N LEU A 26 22.76 -5.11 19.47
CA LEU A 26 23.05 -6.16 18.49
C LEU A 26 23.39 -7.50 19.14
N ARG A 27 24.15 -7.49 20.26
CA ARG A 27 24.43 -8.71 21.03
C ARG A 27 23.15 -9.34 21.59
N LEU A 28 22.22 -8.54 22.14
CA LEU A 28 20.95 -9.04 22.66
C LEU A 28 20.06 -9.58 21.55
N PHE A 29 19.98 -8.88 20.43
CA PHE A 29 19.21 -9.31 19.26
C PHE A 29 19.76 -10.62 18.67
N ALA A 30 21.07 -10.79 18.66
CA ALA A 30 21.71 -12.04 18.22
C ALA A 30 21.35 -13.26 19.10
N LEU A 31 21.21 -13.05 20.40
CA LEU A 31 20.96 -14.12 21.37
C LEU A 31 19.47 -14.49 21.48
N ARG A 32 18.57 -13.51 21.37
CA ARG A 32 17.14 -13.67 21.73
C ARG A 32 16.18 -13.31 20.62
N GLY A 33 16.68 -12.82 19.46
CA GLY A 33 15.87 -12.24 18.40
C GLY A 33 15.48 -10.78 18.70
N PHE A 34 15.19 -10.04 17.62
CA PHE A 34 14.85 -8.61 17.74
C PHE A 34 13.57 -8.39 18.56
N ASP A 35 12.49 -9.11 18.24
CA ASP A 35 11.17 -8.81 18.80
C ASP A 35 11.08 -9.11 20.31
N ALA A 36 11.86 -10.06 20.81
CA ALA A 36 11.87 -10.47 22.23
C ALA A 36 12.68 -9.55 23.17
N VAL A 37 13.48 -8.62 22.64
CA VAL A 37 14.35 -7.72 23.43
C VAL A 37 13.67 -6.36 23.61
N THR A 38 13.68 -5.83 24.83
CA THR A 38 13.13 -4.52 25.16
C THR A 38 14.23 -3.43 25.18
N VAL A 39 13.84 -2.17 25.00
CA VAL A 39 14.77 -1.03 25.11
C VAL A 39 15.36 -0.89 26.51
N ASN A 40 14.62 -1.30 27.57
CA ASN A 40 15.13 -1.28 28.93
C ASN A 40 16.29 -2.27 29.14
N GLU A 41 16.19 -3.46 28.56
CA GLU A 41 17.27 -4.47 28.61
C GLU A 41 18.53 -3.98 27.84
N VAL A 42 18.33 -3.28 26.72
CA VAL A 42 19.44 -2.65 25.99
C VAL A 42 20.10 -1.56 26.83
N ALA A 43 19.30 -0.73 27.50
CA ALA A 43 19.79 0.33 28.38
C ALA A 43 20.63 -0.23 29.53
N GLU A 44 20.15 -1.30 30.19
CA GLU A 44 20.88 -2.01 31.24
C GLU A 44 22.19 -2.60 30.72
N ALA A 45 22.16 -3.30 29.57
CA ALA A 45 23.35 -3.90 28.97
C ALA A 45 24.40 -2.87 28.49
N ALA A 46 23.99 -1.62 28.24
CA ALA A 46 24.87 -0.52 27.86
C ALA A 46 25.24 0.42 29.01
N ASP A 47 24.83 0.10 30.24
CA ASP A 47 25.02 0.91 31.46
C ASP A 47 24.54 2.38 31.29
N VAL A 48 23.34 2.54 30.74
CA VAL A 48 22.69 3.84 30.55
C VAL A 48 21.21 3.80 30.96
N SER A 49 20.56 4.94 31.09
CA SER A 49 19.11 4.97 31.29
C SER A 49 18.35 4.73 29.97
N ALA A 50 17.14 4.16 30.05
CA ALA A 50 16.27 4.02 28.87
C ALA A 50 15.99 5.38 28.20
N LYS A 51 15.87 6.46 28.98
CA LYS A 51 15.75 7.83 28.45
C LYS A 51 16.97 8.22 27.61
N THR A 52 18.17 7.80 28.02
CA THR A 52 19.40 8.03 27.24
C THR A 52 19.35 7.30 25.92
N VAL A 53 18.86 6.05 25.90
CA VAL A 53 18.67 5.29 24.64
C VAL A 53 17.72 6.02 23.71
N PHE A 54 16.52 6.42 24.18
CA PHE A 54 15.55 7.15 23.36
C PHE A 54 16.04 8.52 22.87
N ASN A 55 16.93 9.21 23.63
CA ASN A 55 17.55 10.46 23.18
C ASN A 55 18.53 10.25 22.01
N HIS A 56 19.11 9.07 21.87
CA HIS A 56 20.05 8.72 20.78
C HIS A 56 19.37 7.97 19.63
N PHE A 57 18.37 7.16 19.96
CA PHE A 57 17.63 6.30 19.04
C PHE A 57 16.14 6.40 19.33
N PRO A 58 15.41 7.25 18.60
CA PRO A 58 13.96 7.42 18.75
C PRO A 58 13.16 6.12 18.70
N THR A 59 13.64 5.11 17.95
CA THR A 59 12.99 3.80 17.86
C THR A 59 13.98 2.66 18.10
N LYS A 60 13.47 1.47 18.45
CA LYS A 60 14.30 0.28 18.68
C LYS A 60 14.94 -0.20 17.38
N GLU A 61 14.27 -0.03 16.26
CA GLU A 61 14.75 -0.40 14.94
C GLU A 61 16.03 0.38 14.57
N GLN A 62 16.11 1.63 14.97
CA GLN A 62 17.32 2.45 14.74
C GLN A 62 18.57 1.92 15.43
N LEU A 63 18.42 1.24 16.58
CA LEU A 63 19.54 0.55 17.23
C LEU A 63 20.12 -0.58 16.35
N PHE A 64 19.24 -1.29 15.65
CA PHE A 64 19.65 -2.36 14.74
C PHE A 64 20.26 -1.79 13.45
N PHE A 65 19.59 -0.83 12.80
CA PHE A 65 20.04 -0.23 11.55
C PHE A 65 21.27 0.69 11.69
N GLU A 66 21.69 1.03 12.92
CA GLU A 66 23.01 1.67 13.15
C GLU A 66 24.18 0.79 12.67
N HIS A 67 23.98 -0.53 12.64
CA HIS A 67 24.96 -1.52 12.17
C HIS A 67 24.72 -1.99 10.73
N GLU A 68 23.94 -1.22 9.94
CA GLU A 68 23.65 -1.58 8.54
C GLU A 68 24.96 -1.76 7.75
N PRO A 69 25.26 -2.99 7.25
CA PRO A 69 26.61 -3.30 6.77
C PRO A 69 26.86 -2.98 5.30
N LEU A 70 25.82 -2.77 4.49
CA LEU A 70 25.91 -2.75 3.03
C LEU A 70 25.90 -1.36 2.43
N LEU A 71 25.20 -0.38 3.04
CA LEU A 71 24.99 0.93 2.44
C LEU A 71 25.93 1.99 3.06
N ALA A 72 26.58 2.74 2.18
CA ALA A 72 27.54 3.79 2.55
C ALA A 72 26.93 5.19 2.34
N GLY A 73 26.12 5.66 3.29
CA GLY A 73 25.63 7.02 3.29
C GLY A 73 24.18 7.20 2.79
N ASP A 74 23.80 8.46 2.61
CA ASP A 74 22.47 8.88 2.16
C ASP A 74 22.46 9.09 0.64
N PRO A 75 21.50 8.49 -0.11
CA PRO A 75 21.40 8.63 -1.56
C PRO A 75 21.25 10.09 -2.03
N ALA A 76 20.47 10.90 -1.32
CA ALA A 76 20.25 12.29 -1.68
C ALA A 76 21.53 13.11 -1.53
N GLU A 77 22.30 12.85 -0.47
CA GLU A 77 23.56 13.54 -0.22
C GLU A 77 24.63 13.16 -1.25
N VAL A 78 24.72 11.85 -1.59
CA VAL A 78 25.63 11.36 -2.64
C VAL A 78 25.33 12.01 -3.99
N VAL A 79 24.06 12.20 -4.31
CA VAL A 79 23.65 12.86 -5.55
C VAL A 79 23.95 14.35 -5.52
N ARG A 80 23.74 15.05 -4.41
CA ARG A 80 24.08 16.48 -4.28
C ARG A 80 25.58 16.75 -4.34
N GLN A 81 26.39 15.84 -3.80
CA GLN A 81 27.87 15.97 -3.74
C GLN A 81 28.59 15.47 -4.99
N ARG A 82 27.89 14.88 -5.95
CA ARG A 82 28.53 14.39 -7.18
C ARG A 82 29.13 15.54 -8.01
N PRO A 83 30.21 15.29 -8.76
CA PRO A 83 30.79 16.29 -9.65
C PRO A 83 29.76 16.81 -10.67
N PRO A 84 29.83 18.07 -11.09
CA PRO A 84 28.97 18.59 -12.16
C PRO A 84 29.05 17.73 -13.42
N GLY A 85 27.90 17.33 -13.97
CA GLY A 85 27.81 16.41 -15.11
C GLY A 85 28.05 14.94 -14.78
N GLY A 86 28.26 14.59 -13.50
CA GLY A 86 28.35 13.21 -13.05
C GLY A 86 27.01 12.47 -13.14
N ARG A 87 27.02 11.22 -13.63
CA ARG A 87 25.81 10.41 -13.76
C ARG A 87 25.24 10.00 -12.39
N VAL A 88 23.94 10.20 -12.18
CA VAL A 88 23.23 9.89 -10.93
C VAL A 88 23.37 8.41 -10.56
N LEU A 89 23.06 7.49 -11.48
CA LEU A 89 23.12 6.06 -11.21
C LEU A 89 24.54 5.56 -10.91
N VAL A 90 25.57 6.16 -11.53
CA VAL A 90 26.99 5.86 -11.22
C VAL A 90 27.35 6.35 -9.81
N ALA A 91 26.81 7.47 -9.37
CA ALA A 91 27.02 7.93 -8.00
C ALA A 91 26.32 6.99 -6.99
N LEU A 92 25.10 6.56 -7.29
CA LEU A 92 24.31 5.67 -6.44
C LEU A 92 24.83 4.23 -6.39
N SER A 93 25.50 3.72 -7.46
CA SER A 93 26.09 2.38 -7.40
C SER A 93 27.17 2.27 -6.33
N ARG A 94 27.84 3.39 -6.00
CA ARG A 94 28.87 3.46 -4.95
C ARG A 94 28.31 3.41 -3.52
N LEU A 95 26.99 3.52 -3.35
CA LEU A 95 26.35 3.35 -2.04
C LEU A 95 26.43 1.91 -1.56
N LEU A 96 26.37 0.93 -2.46
CA LEU A 96 26.53 -0.47 -2.09
C LEU A 96 28.02 -0.76 -1.86
N ARG A 97 28.37 -1.15 -0.64
CA ARG A 97 29.73 -1.48 -0.24
C ARG A 97 30.18 -2.78 -0.91
N ALA A 98 31.32 -2.77 -1.54
CA ALA A 98 31.95 -3.99 -2.08
C ALA A 98 32.42 -4.93 -0.94
N GLU A 99 32.77 -4.36 0.21
CA GLU A 99 33.10 -5.10 1.43
C GLU A 99 32.13 -4.68 2.53
N PRO A 100 31.34 -5.61 3.11
CA PRO A 100 30.38 -5.29 4.14
C PRO A 100 31.08 -4.85 5.44
N ALA A 101 30.48 -3.88 6.13
CA ALA A 101 30.94 -3.44 7.43
C ALA A 101 30.30 -4.34 8.52
N GLY A 102 31.10 -5.14 9.23
CA GLY A 102 30.61 -6.01 10.31
C GLY A 102 30.10 -7.38 9.85
N ASP A 103 29.30 -8.04 10.69
CA ASP A 103 28.80 -9.39 10.44
C ASP A 103 27.49 -9.35 9.63
N LEU A 104 27.63 -9.39 8.32
CA LEU A 104 26.53 -9.41 7.37
C LEU A 104 25.61 -10.61 7.55
N ALA A 105 26.15 -11.77 7.85
CA ALA A 105 25.36 -12.99 8.04
C ALA A 105 24.48 -12.91 9.31
N LEU A 106 25.04 -12.34 10.37
CA LEU A 106 24.28 -12.09 11.60
C LEU A 106 23.17 -11.05 11.37
N PHE A 107 23.52 -9.93 10.71
CA PHE A 107 22.56 -8.88 10.37
C PHE A 107 21.43 -9.43 9.50
N GLY A 108 21.76 -10.19 8.45
CA GLY A 108 20.78 -10.82 7.56
C GLY A 108 19.83 -11.77 8.30
N ARG A 109 20.34 -12.64 9.20
CA ARG A 109 19.49 -13.54 10.00
C ARG A 109 18.51 -12.76 10.89
N ILE A 110 18.98 -11.79 11.67
CA ILE A 110 18.14 -11.00 12.57
C ILE A 110 17.08 -10.24 11.77
N HIS A 111 17.46 -9.64 10.63
CA HIS A 111 16.54 -8.93 9.75
C HIS A 111 15.48 -9.86 9.15
N ARG A 112 15.88 -11.03 8.62
CA ARG A 112 14.98 -12.03 8.06
C ARG A 112 13.94 -12.52 9.07
N ASP A 113 14.36 -12.77 10.32
CA ASP A 113 13.55 -13.39 11.33
C ASP A 113 12.59 -12.43 12.07
N SER A 114 12.63 -11.10 11.75
CA SER A 114 11.75 -10.08 12.32
C SER A 114 10.97 -9.31 11.24
N GLU A 115 9.63 -9.46 11.25
CA GLU A 115 8.77 -8.66 10.36
C GLU A 115 8.85 -7.16 10.67
N THR A 116 9.01 -6.81 11.94
CA THR A 116 9.19 -5.41 12.37
C THR A 116 10.40 -4.77 11.68
N LEU A 117 11.52 -5.47 11.60
CA LEU A 117 12.72 -4.98 10.92
C LEU A 117 12.54 -4.90 9.40
N ARG A 118 11.87 -5.88 8.80
CA ARG A 118 11.57 -5.84 7.36
C ARG A 118 10.64 -4.67 7.00
N ALA A 119 9.62 -4.41 7.82
CA ALA A 119 8.74 -3.27 7.64
C ALA A 119 9.51 -1.95 7.76
N TYR A 120 10.34 -1.81 8.80
CA TYR A 120 11.18 -0.62 8.97
C TYR A 120 12.17 -0.42 7.82
N GLY A 121 12.77 -1.48 7.29
CA GLY A 121 13.63 -1.43 6.10
C GLY A 121 12.90 -0.84 4.89
N ARG A 122 11.66 -1.28 4.64
CA ARG A 122 10.82 -0.72 3.55
C ARG A 122 10.53 0.78 3.76
N GLU A 123 10.19 1.19 4.99
CA GLU A 123 9.98 2.61 5.34
C GLU A 123 11.24 3.45 5.16
N LEU A 124 12.40 2.91 5.53
CA LEU A 124 13.70 3.55 5.37
C LEU A 124 14.00 3.83 3.90
N PHE A 125 13.79 2.85 3.01
CA PHE A 125 13.96 3.04 1.57
C PHE A 125 12.94 4.03 1.00
N ALA A 126 11.69 3.97 1.40
CA ALA A 126 10.67 4.96 0.99
C ALA A 126 11.02 6.39 1.44
N ALA A 127 11.60 6.56 2.63
CA ALA A 127 12.11 7.86 3.08
C ALA A 127 13.29 8.34 2.22
N ARG A 128 14.23 7.45 1.88
CA ARG A 128 15.37 7.73 0.98
C ARG A 128 14.91 8.09 -0.44
N GLU A 129 13.89 7.43 -0.96
CA GLU A 129 13.27 7.76 -2.26
C GLU A 129 12.69 9.18 -2.27
N ARG A 130 11.99 9.57 -1.21
CA ARG A 130 11.48 10.95 -1.08
C ARG A 130 12.62 11.98 -1.02
N ALA A 131 13.64 11.74 -0.21
CA ALA A 131 14.79 12.64 -0.09
C ALA A 131 15.58 12.74 -1.41
N LEU A 132 15.74 11.64 -2.13
CA LEU A 132 16.36 11.63 -3.46
C LEU A 132 15.50 12.38 -4.49
N ALA A 133 14.18 12.22 -4.45
CA ALA A 133 13.27 12.97 -5.33
C ALA A 133 13.42 14.50 -5.13
N GLU A 134 13.52 14.95 -3.87
CA GLU A 134 13.77 16.35 -3.55
C GLU A 134 15.15 16.82 -4.08
N ALA A 135 16.19 15.99 -3.95
CA ALA A 135 17.51 16.31 -4.48
C ALA A 135 17.56 16.41 -6.02
N LEU A 136 16.68 15.71 -6.71
CA LEU A 136 16.59 15.71 -8.19
C LEU A 136 15.72 16.85 -8.74
N VAL A 137 15.01 17.61 -7.91
CA VAL A 137 14.10 18.69 -8.37
C VAL A 137 14.84 19.76 -9.18
N GLU A 138 16.05 20.12 -8.78
CA GLU A 138 16.83 21.16 -9.46
C GLU A 138 17.18 20.78 -10.91
N GLU A 139 17.38 19.49 -11.20
CA GLU A 139 17.76 19.00 -12.51
C GLU A 139 16.58 18.50 -13.35
N ALA A 140 15.67 17.75 -12.72
CA ALA A 140 14.51 17.14 -13.38
C ALA A 140 13.31 18.10 -13.49
N GLY A 141 13.36 19.24 -12.82
CA GLY A 141 12.19 20.12 -12.64
C GLY A 141 11.19 19.58 -11.63
N GLY A 142 10.18 20.39 -11.29
CA GLY A 142 9.14 20.01 -10.34
C GLY A 142 8.15 18.96 -10.87
N GLY A 143 7.27 18.49 -10.00
CA GLY A 143 6.18 17.58 -10.34
C GLY A 143 6.48 16.09 -10.09
N LEU A 144 5.94 15.23 -10.93
CA LEU A 144 6.02 13.76 -10.74
C LEU A 144 7.38 13.17 -11.19
N ARG A 145 8.09 13.82 -12.12
CA ARG A 145 9.33 13.31 -12.73
C ARG A 145 10.43 12.99 -11.70
N PRO A 146 10.81 13.87 -10.76
CA PRO A 146 11.81 13.55 -9.75
C PRO A 146 11.45 12.31 -8.92
N ARG A 147 10.17 12.11 -8.62
CA ARG A 147 9.67 10.94 -7.88
C ARG A 147 9.85 9.65 -8.69
N ILE A 148 9.49 9.66 -9.98
CA ILE A 148 9.68 8.50 -10.87
C ILE A 148 11.17 8.17 -10.99
N LEU A 149 12.03 9.17 -11.15
CA LEU A 149 13.48 8.97 -11.24
C LEU A 149 14.07 8.43 -9.93
N ALA A 150 13.61 8.91 -8.77
CA ALA A 150 14.05 8.40 -7.48
C ALA A 150 13.68 6.93 -7.27
N VAL A 151 12.45 6.54 -7.61
CA VAL A 151 11.99 5.13 -7.56
C VAL A 151 12.79 4.27 -8.54
N ALA A 152 12.99 4.72 -9.78
CA ALA A 152 13.79 4.00 -10.78
C ALA A 152 15.25 3.85 -10.38
N ALA A 153 15.79 4.79 -9.61
CA ALA A 153 17.17 4.74 -9.12
C ALA A 153 17.31 3.85 -7.86
N LEU A 154 16.41 3.96 -6.88
CA LEU A 154 16.55 3.24 -5.62
C LEU A 154 15.87 1.87 -5.59
N GLY A 155 14.90 1.62 -6.47
CA GLY A 155 14.24 0.32 -6.58
C GLY A 155 15.23 -0.83 -6.78
N PRO A 156 16.10 -0.79 -7.80
CA PRO A 156 17.14 -1.82 -7.99
C PRO A 156 18.09 -1.96 -6.81
N LEU A 157 18.52 -0.84 -6.20
CA LEU A 157 19.40 -0.85 -5.03
C LEU A 157 18.75 -1.57 -3.84
N ARG A 158 17.46 -1.32 -3.60
CA ARG A 158 16.69 -2.00 -2.55
C ARG A 158 16.58 -3.48 -2.79
N GLN A 159 16.23 -3.90 -4.01
CA GLN A 159 16.09 -5.32 -4.36
C GLN A 159 17.43 -6.08 -4.20
N VAL A 160 18.52 -5.48 -4.63
CA VAL A 160 19.86 -6.05 -4.46
C VAL A 160 20.25 -6.12 -2.97
N TRP A 161 19.94 -5.09 -2.19
CA TRP A 161 20.18 -5.07 -0.75
C TRP A 161 19.40 -6.19 -0.03
N GLU A 162 18.10 -6.35 -0.32
CA GLU A 162 17.27 -7.41 0.23
C GLU A 162 17.79 -8.81 -0.16
N SER A 163 18.18 -9.01 -1.43
CA SER A 163 18.74 -10.27 -1.92
C SER A 163 20.04 -10.64 -1.20
N ILE A 164 20.97 -9.68 -1.04
CA ILE A 164 22.24 -9.93 -0.34
C ILE A 164 21.99 -10.33 1.12
N LEU A 165 21.07 -9.67 1.82
CA LEU A 165 20.74 -10.01 3.21
C LEU A 165 20.14 -11.41 3.33
N LEU A 166 19.26 -11.78 2.41
CA LEU A 166 18.65 -13.11 2.38
C LEU A 166 19.70 -14.20 2.11
N GLU A 167 20.51 -14.03 1.07
CA GLU A 167 21.58 -14.97 0.71
C GLU A 167 22.61 -15.14 1.84
N ALA A 168 23.03 -14.05 2.48
CA ALA A 168 23.96 -14.10 3.61
C ALA A 168 23.33 -14.80 4.84
N ALA A 169 22.01 -14.70 5.03
CA ALA A 169 21.29 -15.42 6.07
C ALA A 169 21.21 -16.93 5.81
N GLU A 170 21.24 -17.36 4.52
CA GLU A 170 21.08 -18.76 4.06
C GLU A 170 22.40 -19.52 3.82
N ARG A 171 23.52 -19.09 4.43
CA ARG A 171 24.85 -19.71 4.35
C ARG A 171 25.63 -19.49 3.04
N VAL A 172 25.20 -18.58 2.17
CA VAL A 172 26.06 -18.10 1.09
C VAL A 172 27.20 -17.28 1.70
N PRO A 173 28.47 -17.46 1.29
CA PRO A 173 29.55 -16.63 1.80
C PRO A 173 29.26 -15.14 1.57
N PRO A 174 29.34 -14.29 2.61
CA PRO A 174 28.97 -12.86 2.51
C PRO A 174 29.64 -12.12 1.36
N ALA A 175 30.93 -12.40 1.11
CA ALA A 175 31.69 -11.80 0.02
C ALA A 175 31.14 -12.19 -1.37
N GLU A 176 30.65 -13.42 -1.53
CA GLU A 176 30.06 -13.90 -2.78
C GLU A 176 28.70 -13.26 -3.04
N ALA A 177 27.83 -13.21 -2.01
CA ALA A 177 26.51 -12.56 -2.08
C ALA A 177 26.67 -11.07 -2.46
N VAL A 178 27.58 -10.37 -1.80
CA VAL A 178 27.88 -8.95 -2.09
C VAL A 178 28.43 -8.77 -3.50
N ALA A 179 29.42 -9.57 -3.92
CA ALA A 179 30.00 -9.47 -5.26
C ALA A 179 28.96 -9.72 -6.37
N ARG A 180 28.02 -10.63 -6.15
CA ARG A 180 26.89 -10.90 -7.06
C ARG A 180 25.96 -9.71 -7.12
N GLY A 181 25.56 -9.19 -5.96
CA GLY A 181 24.67 -8.03 -5.86
C GLY A 181 25.26 -6.78 -6.50
N VAL A 182 26.55 -6.49 -6.29
CA VAL A 182 27.24 -5.36 -6.91
C VAL A 182 27.21 -5.48 -8.44
N ARG A 183 27.56 -6.64 -9.00
CA ARG A 183 27.49 -6.85 -10.45
C ARG A 183 26.06 -6.66 -10.99
N MET A 184 25.06 -7.24 -10.34
CA MET A 184 23.66 -7.11 -10.76
C MET A 184 23.19 -5.65 -10.74
N LEU A 185 23.59 -4.86 -9.73
CA LEU A 185 23.28 -3.45 -9.65
C LEU A 185 23.96 -2.65 -10.77
N GLU A 186 25.25 -2.91 -11.03
CA GLU A 186 26.01 -2.25 -12.10
C GLU A 186 25.42 -2.55 -13.48
N GLU A 187 25.08 -3.79 -13.78
CA GLU A 187 24.40 -4.20 -15.02
C GLU A 187 23.05 -3.51 -15.17
N THR A 188 22.24 -3.50 -14.11
CA THR A 188 20.93 -2.84 -14.10
C THR A 188 21.06 -1.33 -14.35
N TYR A 189 22.01 -0.68 -13.69
CA TYR A 189 22.24 0.74 -13.87
C TYR A 189 22.89 1.08 -15.22
N ALA A 190 23.66 0.18 -15.83
CA ALA A 190 24.15 0.35 -17.19
C ALA A 190 23.00 0.37 -18.21
N VAL A 191 22.01 -0.53 -18.05
CA VAL A 191 20.81 -0.56 -18.91
C VAL A 191 19.94 0.68 -18.71
N LEU A 192 19.69 1.07 -17.46
CA LEU A 192 18.83 2.22 -17.14
C LEU A 192 19.50 3.56 -17.47
N GLY A 193 20.82 3.64 -17.49
CA GLY A 193 21.58 4.89 -17.47
C GLY A 193 21.25 5.86 -18.60
N GLY A 194 21.12 5.37 -19.81
CA GLY A 194 20.80 6.22 -20.97
C GLY A 194 19.40 6.86 -20.89
N ALA A 195 18.39 6.05 -20.56
CA ALA A 195 17.02 6.52 -20.38
C ALA A 195 16.87 7.43 -19.17
N PHE A 196 17.54 7.10 -18.06
CA PHE A 196 17.51 7.89 -16.84
C PHE A 196 18.08 9.30 -17.05
N GLU A 197 19.27 9.43 -17.62
CA GLU A 197 19.91 10.73 -17.90
C GLU A 197 19.10 11.53 -18.93
N SER A 198 18.54 10.88 -19.94
CA SER A 198 17.65 11.51 -20.90
C SER A 198 16.43 12.11 -20.21
N LEU A 199 15.79 11.37 -19.30
CA LEU A 199 14.63 11.86 -18.54
C LEU A 199 15.02 12.94 -17.52
N LEU A 200 16.20 12.84 -16.92
CA LEU A 200 16.69 13.80 -15.93
C LEU A 200 16.90 15.18 -16.56
N HIS A 201 17.56 15.21 -17.73
CA HIS A 201 17.92 16.45 -18.42
C HIS A 201 16.93 16.86 -19.53
N HIS A 202 15.91 16.03 -19.79
CA HIS A 202 14.91 16.34 -20.78
C HIS A 202 14.11 17.57 -20.32
N ARG A 203 14.46 18.76 -20.82
CA ARG A 203 13.52 19.89 -20.82
C ARG A 203 12.33 19.43 -21.65
N ALA A 204 11.17 19.28 -21.03
CA ALA A 204 9.93 19.08 -21.78
C ALA A 204 9.95 20.07 -22.94
N PRO A 205 9.68 19.66 -24.21
CA PRO A 205 9.48 20.63 -25.27
C PRO A 205 8.47 21.61 -24.69
N ALA A 206 8.81 22.91 -24.78
CA ALA A 206 7.96 23.96 -24.24
C ALA A 206 6.54 23.63 -24.69
N ALA A 207 5.68 23.31 -23.73
CA ALA A 207 4.28 23.02 -23.99
C ALA A 207 3.86 24.05 -25.04
N HIS A 208 3.23 23.59 -26.11
CA HIS A 208 2.76 24.47 -27.18
C HIS A 208 2.31 25.77 -26.54
N HIS A 209 2.95 26.85 -26.90
CA HIS A 209 2.69 28.18 -26.38
C HIS A 209 1.17 28.37 -26.32
N ALA A 210 0.59 28.19 -25.17
CA ALA A 210 -0.51 29.06 -24.82
C ALA A 210 0.04 30.49 -24.97
N PRO A 211 -0.66 31.40 -25.64
CA PRO A 211 -0.20 32.74 -25.83
C PRO A 211 0.30 33.30 -24.49
N PRO A 212 1.38 34.12 -24.48
CA PRO A 212 1.96 34.59 -23.24
C PRO A 212 0.86 35.14 -22.36
N VAL A 213 0.70 34.55 -21.19
CA VAL A 213 -0.23 35.04 -20.17
C VAL A 213 0.22 36.48 -19.89
N PRO A 214 -0.62 37.48 -20.08
CA PRO A 214 -0.24 38.87 -19.87
C PRO A 214 0.40 39.03 -18.48
N GLU A 215 1.44 39.84 -18.36
CA GLU A 215 2.17 40.07 -17.10
C GLU A 215 1.26 40.46 -15.92
N GLU A 216 0.08 40.97 -16.19
CA GLU A 216 -0.98 41.23 -15.20
C GLU A 216 -1.46 39.95 -14.49
N HIS A 217 -1.45 38.78 -15.16
CA HIS A 217 -1.81 37.50 -14.54
C HIS A 217 -0.70 36.95 -13.63
N SER A 218 0.56 37.24 -13.91
CA SER A 218 1.69 36.87 -13.03
C SER A 218 1.71 37.67 -11.71
N ARG A 219 1.13 38.87 -11.69
CA ARG A 219 0.90 39.64 -10.45
C ARG A 219 -0.26 39.08 -9.60
N ALA A 220 -1.27 38.46 -10.24
CA ALA A 220 -2.40 37.85 -9.55
C ALA A 220 -1.97 36.59 -8.75
N LEU A 221 -0.89 35.88 -9.13
CA LEU A 221 -0.37 34.72 -8.41
C LEU A 221 0.39 35.09 -7.12
N ARG A 222 0.68 36.36 -6.88
CA ARG A 222 1.25 36.90 -5.62
C ARG A 222 0.25 37.70 -4.77
N GLY A 223 -0.99 37.84 -5.25
CA GLY A 223 -2.09 38.49 -4.54
C GLY A 223 -2.99 37.48 -3.85
N GLU A 224 -3.71 37.90 -2.84
CA GLU A 224 -4.70 37.14 -2.05
C GLU A 224 -5.55 36.22 -2.94
N ARG A 225 -5.69 34.93 -2.52
CA ARG A 225 -6.57 33.98 -3.22
C ARG A 225 -7.95 34.60 -3.45
N PRO A 226 -8.53 34.51 -4.66
CA PRO A 226 -9.86 35.05 -4.94
C PRO A 226 -10.85 34.60 -3.87
N SER A 227 -11.56 35.55 -3.26
CA SER A 227 -12.51 35.27 -2.19
C SER A 227 -13.95 35.54 -2.65
N ILE A 228 -14.92 34.93 -2.01
CA ILE A 228 -16.36 35.19 -2.27
C ILE A 228 -16.70 36.69 -2.13
N ARG A 229 -16.00 37.42 -1.25
CA ARG A 229 -16.16 38.85 -1.09
C ARG A 229 -15.72 39.61 -2.34
N ARG A 230 -14.60 39.22 -2.92
CA ARG A 230 -14.07 39.83 -4.15
C ARG A 230 -15.00 39.60 -5.34
N VAL A 231 -15.57 38.38 -5.44
CA VAL A 231 -16.63 38.11 -6.45
C VAL A 231 -17.85 39.00 -6.23
N ALA A 232 -18.27 39.15 -4.97
CA ALA A 232 -19.43 39.99 -4.62
C ALA A 232 -19.18 41.46 -4.98
N GLU A 233 -17.98 41.99 -4.67
CA GLU A 233 -17.56 43.35 -5.03
C GLU A 233 -17.59 43.58 -6.56
N LEU A 234 -16.96 42.67 -7.33
CA LEU A 234 -16.90 42.76 -8.78
C LEU A 234 -18.29 42.66 -9.45
N ALA A 235 -19.14 41.74 -8.95
CA ALA A 235 -20.50 41.55 -9.45
C ALA A 235 -21.49 42.63 -8.95
N GLY A 236 -21.10 43.52 -8.04
CA GLY A 236 -21.97 44.52 -7.44
C GLY A 236 -23.14 43.94 -6.62
N VAL A 237 -22.87 42.86 -5.87
CA VAL A 237 -23.90 42.15 -5.07
C VAL A 237 -23.37 41.79 -3.69
N SER A 238 -24.22 41.30 -2.81
CA SER A 238 -23.75 40.75 -1.51
C SER A 238 -23.10 39.38 -1.65
N ALA A 239 -22.18 39.03 -0.73
CA ALA A 239 -21.59 37.69 -0.67
C ALA A 239 -22.67 36.59 -0.51
N THR A 240 -23.78 36.92 0.13
CA THR A 240 -24.95 36.06 0.24
C THR A 240 -25.59 35.78 -1.12
N THR A 241 -25.70 36.79 -1.98
CA THR A 241 -26.23 36.65 -3.35
C THR A 241 -25.31 35.77 -4.19
N VAL A 242 -23.99 35.95 -4.11
CA VAL A 242 -23.02 35.06 -4.77
C VAL A 242 -23.21 33.62 -4.29
N SER A 243 -23.34 33.40 -2.96
CA SER A 243 -23.60 32.09 -2.40
C SER A 243 -24.91 31.46 -2.88
N HIS A 244 -25.99 32.25 -3.00
CA HIS A 244 -27.26 31.75 -3.54
C HIS A 244 -27.18 31.38 -5.02
N THR A 245 -26.46 32.17 -5.81
CA THR A 245 -26.20 31.90 -7.23
C THR A 245 -25.45 30.56 -7.40
N LEU A 246 -24.41 30.33 -6.61
CA LEU A 246 -23.60 29.10 -6.68
C LEU A 246 -24.36 27.85 -6.22
N ASN A 247 -25.19 27.97 -5.17
CA ASN A 247 -25.84 26.82 -4.53
C ASN A 247 -27.30 26.62 -4.98
N ARG A 248 -27.85 27.46 -5.86
CA ARG A 248 -29.25 27.42 -6.35
C ARG A 248 -30.32 27.34 -5.25
N ARG A 249 -30.02 27.79 -4.01
CA ARG A 249 -30.93 27.68 -2.86
C ARG A 249 -32.09 28.66 -2.84
N ARG A 250 -31.92 29.79 -3.52
CA ARG A 250 -33.00 30.78 -3.74
C ARG A 250 -32.93 31.28 -5.17
N PRO A 251 -34.10 31.59 -5.77
CA PRO A 251 -34.12 32.20 -7.09
C PRO A 251 -33.38 33.54 -7.06
N VAL A 252 -32.45 33.72 -7.98
CA VAL A 252 -31.70 34.95 -8.22
C VAL A 252 -32.08 35.41 -9.63
N ALA A 253 -32.37 36.70 -9.81
CA ALA A 253 -32.70 37.25 -11.12
C ALA A 253 -31.62 36.90 -12.14
N GLU A 254 -32.00 36.50 -13.34
CA GLU A 254 -31.08 35.97 -14.36
C GLU A 254 -29.93 36.93 -14.69
N GLU A 255 -30.24 38.25 -14.79
CA GLU A 255 -29.22 39.27 -14.99
C GLU A 255 -28.19 39.33 -13.87
N THR A 256 -28.61 39.20 -12.60
CA THR A 256 -27.73 39.16 -11.43
C THR A 256 -26.90 37.88 -11.42
N ARG A 257 -27.52 36.77 -11.79
CA ARG A 257 -26.83 35.49 -11.93
C ARG A 257 -25.71 35.54 -12.96
N GLN A 258 -25.96 36.12 -14.13
CA GLN A 258 -24.98 36.29 -15.21
C GLN A 258 -23.80 37.15 -14.75
N ARG A 259 -24.05 38.27 -14.07
CA ARG A 259 -22.96 39.12 -13.51
C ARG A 259 -22.09 38.38 -12.52
N VAL A 260 -22.70 37.57 -11.64
CA VAL A 260 -21.96 36.76 -10.68
C VAL A 260 -21.11 35.69 -11.36
N LEU A 261 -21.65 34.97 -12.35
CA LEU A 261 -20.91 33.95 -13.11
C LEU A 261 -19.74 34.58 -13.88
N GLN A 262 -19.94 35.72 -14.49
CA GLN A 262 -18.88 36.46 -15.17
C GLN A 262 -17.78 36.90 -14.21
N ALA A 263 -18.12 37.42 -13.04
CA ALA A 263 -17.15 37.79 -12.00
C ALA A 263 -16.36 36.58 -11.46
N ILE A 264 -17.00 35.40 -11.35
CA ILE A 264 -16.35 34.14 -10.96
C ILE A 264 -15.32 33.73 -12.01
N GLU A 265 -15.68 33.79 -13.30
CA GLU A 265 -14.80 33.45 -14.41
C GLU A 265 -13.61 34.41 -14.50
N GLU A 266 -13.87 35.73 -14.44
CA GLU A 266 -12.85 36.78 -14.52
C GLU A 266 -11.83 36.69 -13.36
N LEU A 267 -12.27 36.37 -12.13
CA LEU A 267 -11.41 36.22 -10.96
C LEU A 267 -10.79 34.82 -10.83
N GLY A 268 -11.20 33.84 -11.65
CA GLY A 268 -10.81 32.47 -11.49
C GLY A 268 -11.23 31.91 -10.11
N TYR A 269 -12.31 32.44 -9.53
CA TYR A 269 -12.77 32.04 -8.21
C TYR A 269 -13.30 30.60 -8.23
N ARG A 270 -12.72 29.75 -7.40
CA ARG A 270 -13.23 28.41 -7.13
C ARG A 270 -13.83 28.36 -5.73
N PRO A 271 -15.10 27.95 -5.58
CA PRO A 271 -15.70 27.79 -4.24
C PRO A 271 -14.83 26.90 -3.38
N ASN A 272 -14.50 27.35 -2.16
CA ASN A 272 -13.75 26.56 -1.22
C ASN A 272 -14.67 25.49 -0.61
N VAL A 273 -14.42 24.22 -0.93
CA VAL A 273 -15.18 23.05 -0.47
C VAL A 273 -15.13 22.97 1.07
N LEU A 274 -13.98 23.27 1.70
CA LEU A 274 -13.81 23.29 3.15
C LEU A 274 -14.72 24.35 3.82
N ALA A 275 -14.79 25.57 3.25
CA ALA A 275 -15.66 26.62 3.75
C ALA A 275 -17.16 26.28 3.54
N ARG A 276 -17.48 25.48 2.54
CA ARG A 276 -18.82 24.92 2.33
C ARG A 276 -19.14 23.85 3.38
N GLY A 277 -18.20 22.95 3.63
CA GLY A 277 -18.31 21.88 4.63
C GLY A 277 -18.60 22.43 6.03
N LEU A 278 -17.84 23.44 6.49
CA LEU A 278 -18.05 24.12 7.78
C LEU A 278 -19.48 24.70 7.93
N ARG A 279 -20.12 25.07 6.83
CA ARG A 279 -21.49 25.63 6.88
C ARG A 279 -22.58 24.58 6.75
N THR A 280 -22.31 23.46 6.09
CA THR A 280 -23.26 22.37 5.85
C THR A 280 -23.11 21.22 6.85
N SER A 281 -22.06 21.26 7.69
CA SER A 281 -21.61 20.14 8.54
C SER A 281 -21.39 18.84 7.76
N ARG A 282 -21.05 18.95 6.46
CA ARG A 282 -20.73 17.82 5.58
C ARG A 282 -19.52 18.13 4.71
N SER A 283 -18.58 17.19 4.68
CA SER A 283 -17.35 17.29 3.89
C SER A 283 -17.57 16.93 2.42
N GLN A 284 -18.67 16.26 2.09
CA GLN A 284 -18.94 15.60 0.81
C GLN A 284 -17.82 14.62 0.43
N THR A 285 -17.30 13.91 1.42
CA THR A 285 -16.20 12.96 1.24
C THR A 285 -16.54 11.65 1.95
N ILE A 286 -16.32 10.55 1.24
CA ILE A 286 -16.43 9.19 1.79
C ILE A 286 -15.03 8.62 1.92
N GLY A 287 -14.71 8.05 3.08
CA GLY A 287 -13.49 7.30 3.31
C GLY A 287 -13.62 5.87 2.78
N LEU A 288 -12.58 5.36 2.16
CA LEU A 288 -12.44 3.95 1.80
C LEU A 288 -11.11 3.43 2.35
N ILE A 289 -11.16 2.51 3.31
CA ILE A 289 -9.97 1.85 3.86
C ILE A 289 -9.88 0.46 3.27
N ILE A 290 -8.73 0.15 2.66
CA ILE A 290 -8.45 -1.11 1.97
C ILE A 290 -7.09 -1.67 2.35
N PRO A 291 -6.89 -3.00 2.30
CA PRO A 291 -5.62 -3.61 2.65
C PRO A 291 -4.54 -3.42 1.57
N ASP A 292 -4.87 -3.51 0.28
CA ASP A 292 -3.86 -3.45 -0.78
C ASP A 292 -4.42 -2.89 -2.09
N ILE A 293 -4.05 -1.65 -2.41
CA ILE A 293 -4.46 -0.96 -3.65
C ILE A 293 -3.89 -1.61 -4.91
N THR A 294 -2.85 -2.45 -4.78
CA THR A 294 -2.24 -3.15 -5.92
C THR A 294 -2.99 -4.41 -6.34
N ASN A 295 -3.85 -4.95 -5.47
CA ASN A 295 -4.78 -6.00 -5.83
C ASN A 295 -5.94 -5.41 -6.65
N PRO A 296 -6.13 -5.80 -7.93
CA PRO A 296 -7.13 -5.22 -8.84
C PRO A 296 -8.58 -5.26 -8.34
N PHE A 297 -8.91 -6.14 -7.39
CA PHE A 297 -10.22 -6.18 -6.74
C PHE A 297 -10.58 -4.83 -6.09
N TYR A 298 -9.66 -4.21 -5.35
CA TYR A 298 -9.94 -2.97 -4.61
C TYR A 298 -10.10 -1.74 -5.50
N PRO A 299 -9.29 -1.50 -6.55
CA PRO A 299 -9.58 -0.46 -7.54
C PRO A 299 -10.93 -0.62 -8.24
N ALA A 300 -11.34 -1.84 -8.57
CA ALA A 300 -12.66 -2.11 -9.16
C ALA A 300 -13.80 -1.78 -8.17
N LEU A 301 -13.63 -2.14 -6.90
CA LEU A 301 -14.55 -1.79 -5.81
C LEU A 301 -14.64 -0.27 -5.62
N ALA A 302 -13.49 0.43 -5.55
CA ALA A 302 -13.45 1.89 -5.45
C ALA A 302 -14.14 2.57 -6.63
N ARG A 303 -13.98 2.01 -7.84
CA ARG A 303 -14.70 2.48 -9.02
C ARG A 303 -16.20 2.29 -8.88
N GLY A 304 -16.67 1.16 -8.34
CA GLY A 304 -18.08 0.91 -8.05
C GLY A 304 -18.67 1.94 -7.07
N LEU A 305 -17.94 2.25 -5.99
CA LEU A 305 -18.34 3.32 -5.08
C LEU A 305 -18.48 4.66 -5.83
N GLN A 306 -17.49 5.02 -6.66
CA GLN A 306 -17.48 6.31 -7.38
C GLN A 306 -18.62 6.44 -8.38
N ASP A 307 -19.04 5.34 -9.02
CA ASP A 307 -20.15 5.35 -9.97
C ASP A 307 -21.47 5.84 -9.32
N VAL A 308 -21.65 5.60 -8.02
CA VAL A 308 -22.84 6.00 -7.26
C VAL A 308 -22.61 7.32 -6.52
N LEU A 309 -21.45 7.50 -5.90
CA LEU A 309 -21.12 8.66 -5.07
C LEU A 309 -20.90 9.92 -5.90
N GLY A 310 -20.27 9.79 -7.07
CA GLY A 310 -19.93 10.93 -7.94
C GLY A 310 -21.16 11.77 -8.38
N PRO A 311 -22.25 11.16 -8.90
CA PRO A 311 -23.49 11.87 -9.22
C PRO A 311 -24.13 12.59 -8.03
N GLU A 312 -23.93 12.08 -6.82
CA GLU A 312 -24.42 12.70 -5.57
C GLU A 312 -23.48 13.80 -5.03
N GLY A 313 -22.34 14.03 -5.72
CA GLY A 313 -21.38 15.08 -5.37
C GLY A 313 -20.42 14.72 -4.25
N TYR A 314 -20.20 13.42 -4.01
CA TYR A 314 -19.21 12.92 -3.05
C TYR A 314 -17.89 12.54 -3.75
N ASP A 315 -16.78 12.92 -3.14
CA ASP A 315 -15.44 12.46 -3.46
C ASP A 315 -15.04 11.30 -2.56
N GLN A 316 -14.00 10.53 -2.95
CA GLN A 316 -13.44 9.45 -2.16
C GLN A 316 -12.03 9.77 -1.66
N ILE A 317 -11.73 9.39 -0.42
CA ILE A 317 -10.37 9.31 0.11
C ILE A 317 -10.05 7.84 0.37
N ILE A 318 -9.01 7.31 -0.29
CA ILE A 318 -8.59 5.92 -0.14
C ILE A 318 -7.37 5.87 0.79
N SER A 319 -7.42 5.02 1.82
CA SER A 319 -6.29 4.66 2.67
C SER A 319 -5.90 3.21 2.44
N ASN A 320 -4.63 2.99 2.08
CA ASN A 320 -4.03 1.66 1.98
C ASN A 320 -3.37 1.28 3.31
N THR A 321 -3.62 0.06 3.80
CA THR A 321 -3.19 -0.35 5.15
C THR A 321 -2.18 -1.49 5.16
N ASP A 322 -1.89 -2.08 4.00
CA ASP A 322 -1.05 -3.27 3.83
C ASP A 322 -1.51 -4.47 4.70
N GLY A 323 -2.78 -4.47 5.11
CA GLY A 323 -3.37 -5.47 6.01
C GLY A 323 -2.73 -5.48 7.41
N VAL A 324 -2.19 -4.35 7.87
CA VAL A 324 -1.56 -4.23 9.19
C VAL A 324 -2.51 -3.52 10.16
N ARG A 325 -2.89 -4.15 11.27
CA ARG A 325 -3.85 -3.63 12.25
C ARG A 325 -3.53 -2.20 12.71
N ARG A 326 -2.27 -1.90 13.02
CA ARG A 326 -1.85 -0.55 13.43
C ARG A 326 -2.12 0.50 12.36
N THR A 327 -1.91 0.15 11.11
CA THR A 327 -2.17 1.04 9.97
C THR A 327 -3.68 1.19 9.74
N GLU A 328 -4.45 0.12 9.97
CA GLU A 328 -5.92 0.16 9.92
C GLU A 328 -6.48 1.12 10.97
N GLN A 329 -6.03 1.02 12.22
CA GLN A 329 -6.41 1.95 13.31
C GLN A 329 -6.03 3.40 12.98
N ALA A 330 -4.80 3.65 12.51
CA ALA A 330 -4.37 4.99 12.11
C ALA A 330 -5.17 5.55 10.93
N ALA A 331 -5.60 4.70 10.01
CA ALA A 331 -6.48 5.10 8.90
C ALA A 331 -7.87 5.53 9.40
N ILE A 332 -8.44 4.82 10.38
CA ILE A 332 -9.72 5.20 11.01
C ILE A 332 -9.60 6.57 11.67
N GLU A 333 -8.57 6.78 12.50
CA GLU A 333 -8.31 8.07 13.14
C GLU A 333 -8.16 9.20 12.11
N HIS A 334 -7.46 8.94 11.01
CA HIS A 334 -7.30 9.88 9.89
C HIS A 334 -8.63 10.24 9.24
N MET A 335 -9.54 9.29 9.04
CA MET A 335 -10.85 9.54 8.45
C MET A 335 -11.73 10.39 9.38
N ILE A 336 -11.68 10.12 10.69
CA ILE A 336 -12.35 10.94 11.71
C ILE A 336 -11.81 12.37 11.68
N ALA A 337 -10.47 12.54 11.73
CA ALA A 337 -9.82 13.86 11.71
C ALA A 337 -10.13 14.66 10.43
N ARG A 338 -10.35 13.99 9.30
CA ARG A 338 -10.77 14.60 8.03
C ARG A 338 -12.27 14.87 7.95
N GLN A 339 -13.03 14.46 8.98
CA GLN A 339 -14.48 14.63 9.03
C GLN A 339 -15.18 14.06 7.80
N VAL A 340 -14.80 12.84 7.38
CA VAL A 340 -15.51 12.16 6.29
C VAL A 340 -16.97 11.96 6.67
N ASP A 341 -17.89 12.03 5.71
CA ASP A 341 -19.31 11.90 5.97
C ASP A 341 -19.74 10.42 6.15
N GLY A 342 -18.95 9.47 5.66
CA GLY A 342 -19.16 8.04 5.79
C GLY A 342 -17.87 7.26 5.54
N LEU A 343 -17.84 6.00 5.98
CA LEU A 343 -16.68 5.13 5.89
C LEU A 343 -17.04 3.76 5.31
N ALA A 344 -16.41 3.40 4.19
CA ALA A 344 -16.35 2.03 3.68
C ALA A 344 -15.04 1.38 4.15
N PHE A 345 -15.10 0.12 4.60
CA PHE A 345 -13.99 -0.45 5.35
C PHE A 345 -13.78 -1.93 5.02
N ALA A 346 -12.72 -2.23 4.25
CA ALA A 346 -12.29 -3.58 3.91
C ALA A 346 -11.01 -3.91 4.65
N VAL A 347 -11.08 -4.69 5.74
CA VAL A 347 -9.94 -4.98 6.60
C VAL A 347 -9.94 -6.39 7.10
N PHE A 348 -8.75 -6.84 7.55
CA PHE A 348 -8.52 -8.18 8.02
C PHE A 348 -8.31 -8.30 9.54
N HIS A 349 -7.86 -7.23 10.22
CA HIS A 349 -7.40 -7.30 11.61
C HIS A 349 -8.09 -6.33 12.56
N THR A 350 -9.04 -5.54 12.08
CA THR A 350 -9.80 -4.60 12.91
C THR A 350 -10.85 -5.34 13.73
N HIS A 351 -10.88 -5.06 15.03
CA HIS A 351 -11.87 -5.56 15.97
C HIS A 351 -13.03 -4.57 16.12
N ALA A 352 -14.14 -5.05 16.73
CA ALA A 352 -15.32 -4.23 16.99
C ALA A 352 -15.00 -2.95 17.79
N GLU A 353 -14.11 -3.06 18.77
CA GLU A 353 -13.65 -1.93 19.60
C GLU A 353 -12.92 -0.83 18.82
N ASP A 354 -12.21 -1.20 17.75
CA ASP A 354 -11.48 -0.25 16.90
C ASP A 354 -12.44 0.66 16.09
N LEU A 355 -13.70 0.24 15.90
CA LEU A 355 -14.73 1.02 15.19
C LEU A 355 -15.55 1.94 16.13
N LEU A 356 -15.45 1.77 17.44
CA LEU A 356 -16.19 2.61 18.38
C LEU A 356 -15.93 4.10 18.18
N PRO A 357 -14.68 4.58 18.01
CA PRO A 357 -14.42 6.02 17.83
C PRO A 357 -15.10 6.62 16.59
N VAL A 358 -15.20 5.88 15.48
CA VAL A 358 -15.85 6.37 14.27
C VAL A 358 -17.38 6.38 14.41
N ILE A 359 -17.92 5.38 15.10
CA ILE A 359 -19.37 5.32 15.42
C ILE A 359 -19.76 6.45 16.38
N GLU A 360 -18.96 6.67 17.45
CA GLU A 360 -19.17 7.77 18.41
C GLU A 360 -19.03 9.16 17.75
N ALA A 361 -18.22 9.28 16.71
CA ALA A 361 -18.14 10.48 15.89
C ALA A 361 -19.38 10.69 14.99
N GLY A 362 -20.34 9.76 14.98
CA GLY A 362 -21.56 9.85 14.17
C GLY A 362 -21.33 9.59 12.68
N ILE A 363 -20.23 8.93 12.31
CA ILE A 363 -19.88 8.60 10.93
C ILE A 363 -20.45 7.21 10.61
N PRO A 364 -21.38 7.07 9.65
CA PRO A 364 -21.89 5.77 9.23
C PRO A 364 -20.78 4.91 8.63
N VAL A 365 -20.75 3.64 9.02
CA VAL A 365 -19.75 2.66 8.59
C VAL A 365 -20.44 1.53 7.83
N VAL A 366 -19.93 1.22 6.64
CA VAL A 366 -20.25 0.00 5.91
C VAL A 366 -19.01 -0.85 5.81
N ARG A 367 -19.06 -2.04 6.39
CA ARG A 367 -17.98 -3.02 6.34
C ARG A 367 -18.07 -3.86 5.07
N LEU A 368 -16.90 -4.18 4.52
CA LEU A 368 -16.74 -5.01 3.33
C LEU A 368 -16.11 -6.34 3.73
N GLY A 369 -16.93 -7.38 3.84
CA GLY A 369 -16.48 -8.73 4.20
C GLY A 369 -16.26 -8.98 5.69
N GLY A 370 -16.08 -10.27 6.04
CA GLY A 370 -15.88 -10.79 7.39
C GLY A 370 -17.15 -10.85 8.25
N ARG A 371 -17.08 -11.64 9.32
CA ARG A 371 -18.24 -11.99 10.17
C ARG A 371 -18.45 -11.09 11.40
N LEU A 372 -17.78 -9.94 11.50
CA LEU A 372 -17.95 -9.07 12.66
C LEU A 372 -19.34 -8.45 12.67
N VAL A 373 -20.17 -8.88 13.58
CA VAL A 373 -21.47 -8.23 13.84
C VAL A 373 -21.27 -7.14 14.87
N GLN A 374 -21.51 -5.89 14.49
CA GLN A 374 -21.47 -4.74 15.39
C GLN A 374 -22.69 -3.84 15.16
N HIS A 375 -23.32 -3.43 16.25
CA HIS A 375 -24.46 -2.51 16.18
C HIS A 375 -24.02 -1.18 15.52
N GLY A 376 -24.81 -0.71 14.57
CA GLY A 376 -24.53 0.54 13.84
C GLY A 376 -23.56 0.41 12.66
N VAL A 377 -23.10 -0.81 12.36
CA VAL A 377 -22.23 -1.10 11.21
C VAL A 377 -22.98 -2.01 10.24
N ASP A 378 -23.15 -1.56 9.01
CA ASP A 378 -23.71 -2.40 7.95
C ASP A 378 -22.63 -3.27 7.32
N LEU A 379 -23.04 -4.39 6.73
CA LEU A 379 -22.16 -5.34 6.06
C LEU A 379 -22.60 -5.52 4.61
N VAL A 380 -21.65 -5.31 3.68
CA VAL A 380 -21.80 -5.63 2.26
C VAL A 380 -20.64 -6.52 1.86
N HIS A 381 -20.93 -7.73 1.40
CA HIS A 381 -19.88 -8.70 1.07
C HIS A 381 -20.30 -9.66 -0.03
N SER A 382 -19.34 -10.43 -0.57
CA SER A 382 -19.66 -11.58 -1.40
C SER A 382 -20.04 -12.78 -0.53
N ASP A 383 -20.70 -13.77 -1.14
CA ASP A 383 -20.86 -15.09 -0.53
C ASP A 383 -19.55 -15.89 -0.62
N ASP A 384 -18.59 -15.55 0.25
CA ASP A 384 -17.25 -16.14 0.24
C ASP A 384 -17.27 -17.62 0.65
N GLU A 385 -18.12 -18.02 1.60
CA GLU A 385 -18.26 -19.42 2.02
C GLU A 385 -18.94 -20.24 0.93
N GLY A 386 -20.05 -19.75 0.36
CA GLY A 386 -20.74 -20.41 -0.75
C GLY A 386 -19.86 -20.48 -2.00
N GLY A 387 -19.13 -19.42 -2.33
CA GLY A 387 -18.20 -19.38 -3.45
C GLY A 387 -17.04 -20.37 -3.28
N GLY A 388 -16.45 -20.47 -2.09
CA GLY A 388 -15.43 -21.49 -1.77
C GLY A 388 -15.96 -22.92 -1.91
N ALA A 389 -17.20 -23.15 -1.47
CA ALA A 389 -17.85 -24.44 -1.61
C ALA A 389 -18.16 -24.78 -3.07
N GLU A 390 -18.69 -23.82 -3.86
CA GLU A 390 -18.99 -24.00 -5.27
C GLU A 390 -17.73 -24.29 -6.08
N ALA A 391 -16.64 -23.54 -5.86
CA ALA A 391 -15.34 -23.76 -6.47
C ALA A 391 -14.82 -25.19 -6.21
N THR A 392 -14.93 -25.64 -4.97
CA THR A 392 -14.48 -26.97 -4.58
C THR A 392 -15.35 -28.07 -5.20
N ARG A 393 -16.69 -27.91 -5.19
CA ARG A 393 -17.59 -28.86 -5.87
C ARG A 393 -17.33 -28.92 -7.37
N TYR A 394 -17.01 -27.79 -8.00
CA TYR A 394 -16.62 -27.77 -9.41
C TYR A 394 -15.38 -28.63 -9.66
N LEU A 395 -14.30 -28.44 -8.90
CA LEU A 395 -13.07 -29.24 -9.02
C LEU A 395 -13.33 -30.74 -8.79
N LEU A 396 -14.10 -31.09 -7.77
CA LEU A 396 -14.53 -32.47 -7.52
C LEU A 396 -15.33 -33.05 -8.68
N GLY A 397 -16.22 -32.24 -9.27
CA GLY A 397 -17.04 -32.59 -10.43
C GLY A 397 -16.20 -32.82 -11.69
N CYS A 398 -15.06 -32.12 -11.85
CA CYS A 398 -14.09 -32.35 -12.93
C CYS A 398 -13.26 -33.63 -12.71
N GLY A 399 -13.37 -34.30 -11.57
CA GLY A 399 -12.70 -35.55 -11.29
C GLY A 399 -11.47 -35.47 -10.41
N TYR A 400 -11.06 -34.25 -10.00
CA TYR A 400 -9.96 -34.06 -9.06
C TYR A 400 -10.32 -34.62 -7.68
N ARG A 401 -9.36 -35.19 -6.97
CA ARG A 401 -9.60 -35.90 -5.71
C ARG A 401 -8.79 -35.35 -4.55
N ARG A 402 -7.64 -34.78 -4.80
CA ARG A 402 -6.75 -34.23 -3.78
C ARG A 402 -6.57 -32.72 -3.99
N ILE A 403 -7.62 -31.99 -3.64
CA ILE A 403 -7.67 -30.55 -3.84
C ILE A 403 -6.96 -29.87 -2.66
N ALA A 404 -6.01 -28.97 -2.94
CA ALA A 404 -5.38 -28.13 -1.92
C ALA A 404 -5.87 -26.67 -2.03
N PHE A 405 -5.70 -25.92 -0.91
CA PHE A 405 -6.07 -24.52 -0.85
C PHE A 405 -4.84 -23.64 -0.54
N VAL A 406 -4.54 -22.67 -1.41
CA VAL A 406 -3.51 -21.67 -1.16
C VAL A 406 -4.17 -20.40 -0.65
N CYS A 407 -3.92 -20.05 0.61
CA CYS A 407 -4.62 -19.02 1.36
C CYS A 407 -3.67 -17.92 1.84
N GLY A 408 -4.20 -16.76 2.16
CA GLY A 408 -3.49 -15.71 2.89
C GLY A 408 -3.19 -16.08 4.34
N PRO A 409 -2.64 -15.15 5.14
CA PRO A 409 -2.37 -15.37 6.56
C PRO A 409 -3.58 -15.91 7.29
N ALA A 410 -3.34 -16.86 8.21
CA ALA A 410 -4.40 -17.60 8.88
C ALA A 410 -5.31 -16.70 9.70
N ALA A 411 -6.57 -17.02 9.67
CA ALA A 411 -7.59 -16.89 10.68
C ALA A 411 -8.71 -15.87 10.46
N GLU A 412 -8.59 -14.78 9.68
CA GLU A 412 -9.66 -13.77 9.62
C GLU A 412 -9.92 -13.26 8.20
N GLY A 413 -11.15 -12.80 7.95
CA GLY A 413 -11.57 -12.18 6.70
C GLY A 413 -12.08 -13.15 5.63
N PRO A 414 -12.30 -12.67 4.39
CA PRO A 414 -12.95 -13.43 3.31
C PRO A 414 -12.25 -14.76 2.97
N ALA A 415 -10.93 -14.83 3.11
CA ALA A 415 -10.18 -16.05 2.85
C ALA A 415 -10.49 -17.17 3.84
N ALA A 416 -10.75 -16.85 5.12
CA ALA A 416 -11.16 -17.84 6.12
C ALA A 416 -12.54 -18.42 5.78
N GLU A 417 -13.45 -17.61 5.25
CA GLU A 417 -14.78 -18.04 4.80
C GLU A 417 -14.68 -18.94 3.56
N ARG A 418 -13.83 -18.58 2.58
CA ARG A 418 -13.55 -19.41 1.41
C ARG A 418 -12.97 -20.78 1.80
N VAL A 419 -12.05 -20.82 2.79
CA VAL A 419 -11.52 -22.08 3.34
C VAL A 419 -12.61 -22.87 4.08
N ALA A 420 -13.53 -22.20 4.78
CA ALA A 420 -14.66 -22.88 5.43
C ALA A 420 -15.56 -23.57 4.40
N GLY A 421 -15.92 -22.88 3.31
CA GLY A 421 -16.67 -23.43 2.18
C GLY A 421 -15.95 -24.59 1.50
N TYR A 422 -14.64 -24.45 1.24
CA TYR A 422 -13.82 -25.54 0.72
C TYR A 422 -13.88 -26.79 1.61
N ARG A 423 -13.70 -26.63 2.93
CA ARG A 423 -13.76 -27.77 3.86
C ARG A 423 -15.15 -28.40 3.93
N ALA A 424 -16.20 -27.58 3.90
CA ALA A 424 -17.58 -28.08 3.89
C ALA A 424 -17.87 -28.94 2.64
N ALA A 425 -17.47 -28.47 1.45
CA ALA A 425 -17.68 -29.22 0.22
C ALA A 425 -16.86 -30.53 0.15
N LEU A 426 -15.63 -30.55 0.69
CA LEU A 426 -14.85 -31.78 0.82
C LEU A 426 -15.54 -32.77 1.75
N ALA A 427 -16.04 -32.30 2.90
CA ALA A 427 -16.75 -33.16 3.87
C ALA A 427 -18.05 -33.74 3.27
N GLU A 428 -18.83 -32.93 2.54
CA GLU A 428 -20.04 -33.38 1.81
C GLU A 428 -19.72 -34.50 0.82
N ALA A 429 -18.58 -34.40 0.14
CA ALA A 429 -18.14 -35.38 -0.85
C ALA A 429 -17.40 -36.59 -0.26
N GLY A 430 -17.19 -36.63 1.06
CA GLY A 430 -16.37 -37.66 1.72
C GLY A 430 -14.90 -37.64 1.28
N ALA A 431 -14.42 -36.50 0.76
CA ALA A 431 -13.04 -36.34 0.31
C ALA A 431 -12.11 -35.98 1.50
N PRO A 432 -10.81 -36.26 1.41
CA PRO A 432 -9.87 -35.95 2.49
C PRO A 432 -9.80 -34.45 2.77
N ALA A 433 -10.10 -34.05 4.01
CA ALA A 433 -9.94 -32.68 4.50
C ALA A 433 -8.65 -32.56 5.33
N ASP A 434 -7.50 -32.90 4.73
CA ASP A 434 -6.20 -32.85 5.37
C ASP A 434 -5.77 -31.38 5.60
N ARG A 435 -5.36 -31.07 6.84
CA ARG A 435 -4.85 -29.73 7.18
C ARG A 435 -3.57 -29.37 6.43
N ALA A 436 -2.78 -30.36 6.03
CA ALA A 436 -1.57 -30.17 5.24
C ALA A 436 -1.86 -29.65 3.82
N LEU A 437 -3.09 -29.81 3.32
CA LEU A 437 -3.53 -29.30 2.03
C LEU A 437 -3.94 -27.80 2.06
N VAL A 438 -3.82 -27.11 3.19
CA VAL A 438 -4.06 -25.67 3.28
C VAL A 438 -2.75 -24.95 3.55
N ALA A 439 -2.22 -24.25 2.53
CA ALA A 439 -0.98 -23.48 2.65
C ALA A 439 -1.30 -22.02 2.93
N HIS A 440 -0.85 -21.51 4.08
CA HIS A 440 -0.97 -20.10 4.43
C HIS A 440 0.28 -19.34 4.03
N THR A 441 0.09 -18.28 3.23
CA THR A 441 1.16 -17.38 2.72
C THR A 441 0.64 -15.94 2.69
N HIS A 442 1.29 -15.05 1.96
CA HIS A 442 0.81 -13.69 1.75
C HIS A 442 -0.15 -13.60 0.55
N PHE A 443 -1.09 -12.64 0.58
CA PHE A 443 -1.99 -12.35 -0.55
C PHE A 443 -1.23 -11.67 -1.70
N SER A 444 -0.31 -12.39 -2.31
CA SER A 444 0.53 -11.89 -3.39
C SER A 444 0.84 -12.99 -4.40
N ARG A 445 1.30 -12.59 -5.60
CA ARG A 445 1.78 -13.53 -6.62
C ARG A 445 2.91 -14.40 -6.10
N ALA A 446 3.88 -13.82 -5.36
CA ALA A 446 4.96 -14.57 -4.72
C ALA A 446 4.43 -15.55 -3.67
N GLY A 447 3.45 -15.14 -2.84
CA GLY A 447 2.81 -16.03 -1.87
C GLY A 447 2.05 -17.18 -2.52
N GLY A 448 1.40 -16.96 -3.66
CA GLY A 448 0.80 -18.03 -4.46
C GLY A 448 1.83 -19.07 -4.91
N ALA A 449 2.95 -18.62 -5.49
CA ALA A 449 4.06 -19.50 -5.90
C ALA A 449 4.66 -20.27 -4.72
N GLU A 450 4.89 -19.61 -3.58
CA GLU A 450 5.40 -20.21 -2.36
C GLU A 450 4.45 -21.30 -1.82
N GLY A 451 3.14 -21.01 -1.77
CA GLY A 451 2.13 -21.97 -1.31
C GLY A 451 2.12 -23.24 -2.16
N VAL A 452 2.16 -23.09 -3.48
CA VAL A 452 2.24 -24.23 -4.41
C VAL A 452 3.53 -25.01 -4.22
N ALA A 453 4.68 -24.32 -4.10
CA ALA A 453 5.96 -24.98 -3.91
C ALA A 453 5.93 -25.93 -2.69
N ARG A 454 5.38 -25.45 -1.56
CA ARG A 454 5.22 -26.26 -0.33
C ARG A 454 4.27 -27.44 -0.52
N LEU A 455 3.14 -27.25 -1.21
CA LEU A 455 2.14 -28.28 -1.41
C LEU A 455 2.63 -29.40 -2.34
N LEU A 456 3.46 -29.08 -3.32
CA LEU A 456 4.07 -30.05 -4.25
C LEU A 456 5.21 -30.85 -3.60
N GLU A 457 5.72 -30.44 -2.44
CA GLU A 457 6.72 -31.19 -1.63
C GLU A 457 6.09 -32.22 -0.68
N LEU A 458 4.76 -32.29 -0.59
CA LEU A 458 4.07 -33.31 0.19
C LEU A 458 4.34 -34.71 -0.39
N ALA A 459 4.35 -35.72 0.45
CA ALA A 459 4.53 -37.12 0.02
C ALA A 459 3.49 -37.55 -1.02
N GLU A 460 2.29 -37.01 -0.91
CA GLU A 460 1.22 -37.12 -1.90
C GLU A 460 0.82 -35.70 -2.30
N PRO A 461 1.30 -35.16 -3.42
CA PRO A 461 0.96 -33.82 -3.86
C PRO A 461 -0.50 -33.71 -4.32
N PRO A 462 -1.11 -32.51 -4.31
CA PRO A 462 -2.45 -32.28 -4.82
C PRO A 462 -2.52 -32.42 -6.36
N ASP A 463 -3.69 -32.79 -6.84
CA ASP A 463 -4.04 -32.81 -8.28
C ASP A 463 -4.76 -31.52 -8.71
N ALA A 464 -5.26 -30.72 -7.77
CA ALA A 464 -5.87 -29.42 -8.02
C ALA A 464 -5.59 -28.43 -6.89
N LEU A 465 -5.56 -27.16 -7.26
CA LEU A 465 -5.37 -26.02 -6.36
C LEU A 465 -6.55 -25.06 -6.46
N LEU A 466 -7.11 -24.70 -5.33
CA LEU A 466 -7.97 -23.53 -5.18
C LEU A 466 -7.16 -22.45 -4.46
N CYS A 467 -7.01 -21.27 -5.09
CA CYS A 467 -6.32 -20.14 -4.52
C CYS A 467 -7.32 -19.12 -3.96
N ALA A 468 -6.96 -18.47 -2.85
CA ALA A 468 -7.83 -17.51 -2.19
C ALA A 468 -8.18 -16.30 -3.07
N ASN A 469 -7.32 -15.96 -4.05
CA ASN A 469 -7.62 -14.97 -5.07
C ASN A 469 -6.82 -15.23 -6.36
N ASP A 470 -7.16 -14.50 -7.43
CA ASP A 470 -6.52 -14.65 -8.74
C ASP A 470 -5.06 -14.25 -8.76
N VAL A 471 -4.67 -13.25 -7.96
CA VAL A 471 -3.26 -12.83 -7.86
C VAL A 471 -2.39 -13.98 -7.35
N MET A 472 -2.87 -14.73 -6.35
CA MET A 472 -2.20 -15.94 -5.85
C MET A 472 -2.27 -17.08 -6.89
N ALA A 473 -3.41 -17.24 -7.57
CA ALA A 473 -3.56 -18.26 -8.60
C ALA A 473 -2.61 -18.05 -9.79
N ILE A 474 -2.38 -16.80 -10.19
CA ILE A 474 -1.37 -16.45 -11.21
C ILE A 474 0.04 -16.82 -10.73
N GLY A 475 0.36 -16.58 -9.46
CA GLY A 475 1.61 -17.06 -8.86
C GLY A 475 1.72 -18.60 -8.85
N ALA A 476 0.60 -19.30 -8.64
CA ALA A 476 0.53 -20.74 -8.74
C ALA A 476 0.81 -21.24 -10.15
N LEU A 477 0.26 -20.59 -11.18
CA LEU A 477 0.53 -20.89 -12.59
C LEU A 477 2.02 -20.69 -12.93
N ASP A 478 2.64 -19.62 -12.43
CA ASP A 478 4.08 -19.38 -12.63
C ASP A 478 4.94 -20.50 -12.05
N GLU A 479 4.63 -20.94 -10.82
CA GLU A 479 5.39 -22.00 -10.18
C GLU A 479 5.18 -23.35 -10.84
N ALA A 480 3.95 -23.67 -11.28
CA ALA A 480 3.67 -24.86 -12.08
C ALA A 480 4.49 -24.86 -13.37
N ALA A 481 4.50 -23.75 -14.11
CA ALA A 481 5.30 -23.59 -15.32
C ALA A 481 6.81 -23.73 -15.07
N ARG A 482 7.33 -23.13 -13.98
CA ARG A 482 8.73 -23.25 -13.59
C ARG A 482 9.15 -24.70 -13.28
N ARG A 483 8.23 -25.51 -12.77
CA ARG A 483 8.42 -26.94 -12.51
C ARG A 483 8.13 -27.83 -13.73
N GLY A 484 7.71 -27.27 -14.85
CA GLY A 484 7.37 -28.01 -16.06
C GLY A 484 6.05 -28.77 -15.98
N LEU A 485 5.17 -28.41 -15.03
CA LEU A 485 3.85 -28.99 -14.90
C LEU A 485 2.88 -28.38 -15.91
N ARG A 486 2.10 -29.22 -16.57
CA ARG A 486 1.03 -28.78 -17.47
C ARG A 486 -0.22 -28.48 -16.67
N VAL A 487 -0.82 -27.35 -16.95
CA VAL A 487 -2.10 -26.93 -16.35
C VAL A 487 -3.16 -26.96 -17.45
N PRO A 488 -4.24 -27.74 -17.31
CA PRO A 488 -4.70 -28.44 -16.10
C PRO A 488 -4.29 -29.92 -15.98
N GLU A 489 -3.56 -30.51 -16.96
CA GLU A 489 -3.37 -31.97 -17.08
C GLU A 489 -2.60 -32.60 -15.93
N ASP A 490 -1.57 -31.93 -15.41
CA ASP A 490 -0.74 -32.42 -14.30
C ASP A 490 -1.16 -31.78 -12.96
N LEU A 491 -1.73 -30.56 -13.01
CA LEU A 491 -2.19 -29.79 -11.86
C LEU A 491 -3.25 -28.77 -12.28
N ALA A 492 -4.48 -28.90 -11.83
CA ALA A 492 -5.48 -27.86 -12.04
C ALA A 492 -5.27 -26.67 -11.11
N VAL A 493 -5.55 -25.45 -11.60
CA VAL A 493 -5.45 -24.23 -10.81
C VAL A 493 -6.71 -23.40 -10.97
N MET A 494 -7.33 -23.04 -9.86
CA MET A 494 -8.53 -22.19 -9.80
C MET A 494 -8.30 -20.99 -8.89
N GLY A 495 -8.78 -19.82 -9.32
CA GLY A 495 -8.70 -18.57 -8.58
C GLY A 495 -10.01 -18.13 -7.94
N PHE A 496 -10.01 -16.86 -7.47
CA PHE A 496 -11.16 -16.14 -6.95
C PHE A 496 -10.96 -14.65 -7.26
N ASP A 497 -12.00 -13.92 -7.61
CA ASP A 497 -12.17 -12.49 -7.90
C ASP A 497 -12.51 -12.18 -9.37
N ASP A 498 -12.07 -12.98 -10.34
CA ASP A 498 -12.20 -12.73 -11.79
C ASP A 498 -11.63 -11.38 -12.23
N ILE A 499 -10.38 -11.10 -11.81
CA ILE A 499 -9.67 -9.90 -12.28
C ILE A 499 -9.34 -10.00 -13.77
N ASP A 500 -9.18 -8.88 -14.46
CA ASP A 500 -8.88 -8.85 -15.91
C ASP A 500 -7.72 -9.77 -16.31
N ALA A 501 -6.69 -9.84 -15.47
CA ALA A 501 -5.53 -10.70 -15.70
C ALA A 501 -5.87 -12.20 -15.76
N ALA A 502 -6.95 -12.64 -15.12
CA ALA A 502 -7.40 -14.05 -15.17
C ALA A 502 -7.72 -14.52 -16.60
N GLY A 503 -8.23 -13.61 -17.44
CA GLY A 503 -8.47 -13.88 -18.86
C GLY A 503 -7.25 -13.70 -19.77
N MET A 504 -6.17 -13.07 -19.28
CA MET A 504 -4.98 -12.71 -20.06
C MET A 504 -3.83 -13.69 -19.89
N VAL A 505 -3.82 -14.50 -18.83
CA VAL A 505 -2.80 -15.54 -18.61
C VAL A 505 -3.04 -16.77 -19.49
N SER A 506 -2.02 -17.59 -19.67
CA SER A 506 -2.13 -18.84 -20.42
C SER A 506 -1.57 -20.01 -19.58
N PRO A 507 -2.42 -21.03 -19.30
CA PRO A 507 -3.85 -21.14 -19.65
C PRO A 507 -4.70 -20.08 -18.97
N GLY A 508 -5.81 -19.66 -19.60
CA GLY A 508 -6.77 -18.73 -18.98
C GLY A 508 -7.31 -19.29 -17.68
N LEU A 509 -7.32 -18.47 -16.62
CA LEU A 509 -7.61 -18.90 -15.26
C LEU A 509 -9.11 -19.09 -15.01
N THR A 510 -9.52 -20.32 -14.69
CA THR A 510 -10.83 -20.64 -14.12
C THR A 510 -10.92 -20.03 -12.72
N THR A 511 -12.00 -19.31 -12.42
CA THR A 511 -12.11 -18.54 -11.18
C THR A 511 -13.54 -18.37 -10.71
N MET A 512 -13.73 -17.97 -9.46
CA MET A 512 -15.02 -17.45 -8.99
C MET A 512 -15.04 -15.94 -9.19
N ALA A 513 -15.95 -15.42 -10.00
CA ALA A 513 -16.16 -13.98 -10.13
C ALA A 513 -16.74 -13.42 -8.82
N ASN A 514 -15.96 -12.56 -8.20
CA ASN A 514 -16.35 -11.78 -7.03
C ASN A 514 -16.64 -10.35 -7.51
N PRO A 515 -17.90 -9.92 -7.57
CA PRO A 515 -18.28 -8.73 -8.33
C PRO A 515 -17.92 -7.44 -7.58
N ALA A 516 -16.63 -7.13 -7.50
CA ALA A 516 -16.07 -6.00 -6.76
C ALA A 516 -16.76 -4.66 -7.05
N ARG A 517 -17.06 -4.40 -8.34
CA ARG A 517 -17.74 -3.15 -8.74
C ARG A 517 -19.19 -3.09 -8.22
N GLU A 518 -19.92 -4.21 -8.27
CA GLU A 518 -21.30 -4.31 -7.75
C GLU A 518 -21.30 -4.16 -6.22
N ILE A 519 -20.33 -4.79 -5.52
CA ILE A 519 -20.14 -4.62 -4.08
C ILE A 519 -19.87 -3.15 -3.75
N GLY A 520 -19.01 -2.48 -4.51
CA GLY A 520 -18.76 -1.05 -4.35
C GLY A 520 -20.01 -0.19 -4.54
N GLN A 521 -20.81 -0.47 -5.58
CA GLN A 521 -22.07 0.23 -5.83
C GLN A 521 -23.06 0.04 -4.68
N ALA A 522 -23.24 -1.19 -4.23
CA ALA A 522 -24.12 -1.52 -3.11
C ALA A 522 -23.69 -0.83 -1.81
N THR A 523 -22.38 -0.81 -1.55
CA THR A 523 -21.79 -0.10 -0.41
C THR A 523 -22.07 1.39 -0.45
N ALA A 524 -21.93 2.02 -1.62
CA ALA A 524 -22.22 3.45 -1.79
C ALA A 524 -23.69 3.77 -1.60
N VAL A 525 -24.60 2.94 -2.14
CA VAL A 525 -26.04 3.07 -1.93
C VAL A 525 -26.35 3.01 -0.43
N ARG A 526 -25.81 2.02 0.27
CA ARG A 526 -26.06 1.86 1.71
C ARG A 526 -25.51 3.02 2.54
N LEU A 527 -24.31 3.54 2.21
CA LEU A 527 -23.75 4.74 2.84
C LEU A 527 -24.65 5.96 2.64
N LEU A 528 -25.16 6.17 1.41
CA LEU A 528 -26.04 7.29 1.10
C LEU A 528 -27.39 7.17 1.83
N GLU A 529 -27.93 5.97 2.00
CA GLU A 529 -29.12 5.71 2.80
C GLU A 529 -28.86 6.10 4.26
N ARG A 530 -27.78 5.60 4.88
CA ARG A 530 -27.39 5.94 6.26
C ARG A 530 -27.16 7.44 6.47
N LEU A 531 -26.66 8.14 5.47
CA LEU A 531 -26.50 9.59 5.53
C LEU A 531 -27.85 10.36 5.51
N ARG A 532 -28.93 9.74 5.05
CA ARG A 532 -30.27 10.31 5.00
C ARG A 532 -31.15 9.89 6.18
N GLU A 533 -30.85 8.77 6.80
CA GLU A 533 -31.57 8.13 7.88
C GLU A 533 -31.03 8.52 9.27
N ALA A 534 -31.79 8.23 10.34
CA ALA A 534 -31.28 8.35 11.69
C ALA A 534 -30.30 7.20 12.02
N ILE A 535 -29.28 7.48 12.82
CA ILE A 535 -28.21 6.52 13.18
C ILE A 535 -28.72 5.28 13.94
N ASP A 536 -29.92 5.34 14.50
CA ASP A 536 -30.51 4.29 15.36
C ASP A 536 -31.15 3.11 14.61
N GLU A 537 -31.07 3.05 13.28
CA GLU A 537 -31.61 1.90 12.54
C GLU A 537 -30.71 0.66 12.70
N PRO A 538 -31.32 -0.55 12.74
CA PRO A 538 -30.55 -1.79 12.87
C PRO A 538 -29.56 -1.97 11.73
N SER A 539 -28.44 -2.63 12.02
CA SER A 539 -27.46 -3.02 11.01
C SER A 539 -28.06 -3.93 9.97
N THR A 540 -27.71 -3.73 8.70
CA THR A 540 -28.15 -4.56 7.58
C THR A 540 -26.99 -5.32 6.98
N GLU A 541 -27.28 -6.53 6.48
CA GLU A 541 -26.34 -7.36 5.75
C GLU A 541 -26.83 -7.52 4.30
N LEU A 542 -25.96 -7.26 3.35
CA LEU A 542 -26.19 -7.46 1.91
C LEU A 542 -25.15 -8.39 1.34
N VAL A 543 -25.60 -9.54 0.85
CA VAL A 543 -24.74 -10.55 0.22
C VAL A 543 -24.84 -10.44 -1.30
N VAL A 544 -23.72 -10.25 -1.97
CA VAL A 544 -23.62 -10.24 -3.43
C VAL A 544 -23.06 -11.59 -3.87
N PRO A 545 -23.77 -12.38 -4.70
CA PRO A 545 -23.37 -13.74 -5.02
C PRO A 545 -22.13 -13.78 -5.91
N ALA A 546 -21.17 -14.63 -5.56
CA ALA A 546 -20.07 -15.02 -6.44
C ALA A 546 -20.57 -15.96 -7.55
N ARG A 547 -19.86 -16.02 -8.69
CA ARG A 547 -20.25 -16.85 -9.85
C ARG A 547 -19.05 -17.56 -10.45
N LEU A 548 -19.20 -18.83 -10.83
CA LEU A 548 -18.16 -19.59 -11.51
C LEU A 548 -17.91 -19.08 -12.94
N VAL A 549 -16.67 -18.78 -13.25
CA VAL A 549 -16.18 -18.44 -14.59
C VAL A 549 -15.19 -19.50 -15.04
N ARG A 550 -15.61 -20.34 -15.98
CA ARG A 550 -14.81 -21.45 -16.52
C ARG A 550 -13.87 -20.95 -17.61
N ARG A 551 -12.61 -21.35 -17.51
CA ARG A 551 -11.58 -21.15 -18.54
C ARG A 551 -10.76 -22.43 -18.73
N GLN A 552 -9.45 -22.33 -18.99
CA GLN A 552 -8.64 -23.48 -19.37
C GLN A 552 -7.86 -24.11 -18.21
N SER A 553 -7.70 -23.44 -17.07
CA SER A 553 -6.79 -23.87 -16.00
C SER A 553 -7.36 -24.94 -15.06
N ALA A 554 -8.67 -25.21 -15.15
CA ALA A 554 -9.33 -26.26 -14.36
C ALA A 554 -10.62 -26.73 -15.03
#